data_a9e0e834e63a099c6b073a3563a5d8c1
#
_entry.id   a9e0e834e63a099c6b073a3563a5d8c1
#
_cell.length_a   1.000
_cell.length_b   1.000
_cell.length_c   1.000
_cell.angle_alpha   90.00
_cell.angle_beta   90.00
_cell.angle_gamma   90.00
#
_symmetry.space_group_name_H-M   'P 1'
#
loop_
_entity.id
_entity.type
_entity.pdbx_description
1 polymer ?
#
loop_
_entity_poly.entity_id
_entity_poly.type
_entity_poly.pdbx_seq_one_letter_code
_entity_poly.pdbx_strand_id
1 'polypeptide(L)'
;MTGWPTEPDLRATHHATQALAQRLRLPFRSQTWRGQVGNWIGAGVGSSIDFQDHRPYLPGDDPRHIDWRAYGRTGHYIMKLYREEVTPLVDVALDLSDSMLFDDAKRTRTAELLYFSLESARQSDASLRLFAVRGPHWVPWELASILAYRPPVFADTATGAHEPPVLRNIPWRTGALRVFISDLLFAGSPEPLLQPLTGGKGRGLIFAPYCRAEASPDWAGDIEFVDCENGHRQIQHIESRLLRRYEDAYRRHHELWREHCQKRAVTLARVAAEQPLAATLQAEALPVGAVELWV
;
A
#
# COMPACT_ATOMS: atom_id res chain seq x y z
N MET A 1 16.46 -9.99 -13.21
CA MET A 1 16.31 -8.77 -12.41
C MET A 1 17.60 -8.58 -11.63
N THR A 2 18.47 -7.77 -12.14
CA THR A 2 19.67 -7.28 -11.43
C THR A 2 19.16 -6.29 -10.39
N GLY A 3 19.44 -6.58 -9.12
CA GLY A 3 19.12 -5.66 -8.03
C GLY A 3 18.07 -6.13 -7.01
N TRP A 4 17.26 -7.14 -7.25
CA TRP A 4 16.38 -7.69 -6.22
C TRP A 4 17.20 -8.36 -5.10
N PRO A 5 16.83 -8.23 -3.81
CA PRO A 5 17.58 -8.82 -2.70
C PRO A 5 17.72 -10.33 -2.82
N THR A 6 18.78 -10.88 -2.26
CA THR A 6 19.01 -12.34 -2.25
C THR A 6 18.02 -13.05 -1.33
N GLU A 7 17.84 -14.37 -1.52
CA GLU A 7 16.96 -15.16 -0.66
C GLU A 7 17.31 -15.04 0.83
N PRO A 8 18.58 -15.12 1.27
CA PRO A 8 18.92 -14.94 2.68
C PRO A 8 18.50 -13.57 3.23
N ASP A 9 18.69 -12.48 2.45
CA ASP A 9 18.33 -11.13 2.85
C ASP A 9 16.80 -10.99 2.97
N LEU A 10 16.06 -11.53 2.00
CA LEU A 10 14.61 -11.53 2.02
C LEU A 10 14.05 -12.34 3.19
N ARG A 11 14.67 -13.45 3.54
CA ARG A 11 14.29 -14.27 4.70
C ARG A 11 14.47 -13.50 6.01
N ALA A 12 15.61 -12.84 6.18
CA ALA A 12 15.87 -12.00 7.35
C ALA A 12 14.89 -10.83 7.44
N THR A 13 14.64 -10.14 6.33
CA THR A 13 13.68 -9.05 6.21
C THR A 13 12.26 -9.51 6.56
N HIS A 14 11.82 -10.64 6.02
CA HIS A 14 10.50 -11.21 6.30
C HIS A 14 10.33 -11.52 7.79
N HIS A 15 11.32 -12.15 8.42
CA HIS A 15 11.29 -12.44 9.86
C HIS A 15 11.16 -11.17 10.72
N ALA A 16 11.92 -10.14 10.39
CA ALA A 16 11.86 -8.86 11.10
C ALA A 16 10.49 -8.18 10.95
N THR A 17 9.93 -8.19 9.74
CA THR A 17 8.61 -7.60 9.47
C THR A 17 7.46 -8.39 10.09
N GLN A 18 7.57 -9.71 10.19
CA GLN A 18 6.59 -10.56 10.87
C GLN A 18 6.43 -10.18 12.35
N ALA A 19 7.54 -9.95 13.06
CA ALA A 19 7.51 -9.49 14.44
C ALA A 19 6.94 -8.06 14.57
N LEU A 20 7.27 -7.18 13.61
CA LEU A 20 6.77 -5.82 13.58
C LEU A 20 5.25 -5.77 13.34
N ALA A 21 4.73 -6.61 12.47
CA ALA A 21 3.30 -6.68 12.15
C ALA A 21 2.41 -7.14 13.32
N GLN A 22 3.00 -7.66 14.39
CA GLN A 22 2.28 -7.92 15.64
C GLN A 22 1.90 -6.63 16.39
N ARG A 23 2.63 -5.55 16.17
CA ARG A 23 2.51 -4.27 16.91
C ARG A 23 2.04 -3.12 16.04
N LEU A 24 2.42 -3.12 14.78
CA LEU A 24 2.03 -2.13 13.78
C LEU A 24 1.43 -2.86 12.58
N ARG A 25 0.29 -2.42 12.09
CA ARG A 25 -0.39 -3.00 10.93
C ARG A 25 -0.86 -1.93 9.96
N LEU A 26 -1.22 -2.36 8.76
CA LEU A 26 -2.00 -1.55 7.83
C LEU A 26 -3.30 -1.08 8.51
N PRO A 27 -3.89 0.06 8.10
CA PRO A 27 -5.00 0.71 8.81
C PRO A 27 -6.33 -0.03 8.63
N PHE A 28 -6.47 -1.20 9.23
CA PHE A 28 -7.66 -2.04 9.12
C PHE A 28 -8.80 -1.55 10.00
N ARG A 29 -8.53 -1.12 11.25
CA ARG A 29 -9.54 -0.70 12.23
C ARG A 29 -10.16 0.64 11.90
N SER A 30 -9.40 1.54 11.29
CA SER A 30 -9.88 2.85 10.86
C SER A 30 -10.80 2.78 9.64
N GLN A 31 -11.06 1.58 9.10
CA GLN A 31 -11.82 1.37 7.88
C GLN A 31 -13.11 0.62 8.12
N THR A 32 -14.14 0.97 7.36
CA THR A 32 -15.41 0.26 7.31
C THR A 32 -15.37 -0.74 6.16
N TRP A 33 -15.42 -2.02 6.46
CA TRP A 33 -15.38 -3.08 5.48
C TRP A 33 -16.81 -3.46 5.03
N ARG A 34 -16.97 -3.82 3.75
CA ARG A 34 -18.18 -4.40 3.19
C ARG A 34 -17.78 -5.51 2.22
N GLY A 35 -18.46 -6.64 2.23
CA GLY A 35 -18.18 -7.68 1.24
C GLY A 35 -18.28 -9.10 1.75
N GLN A 36 -17.26 -9.93 1.51
CA GLN A 36 -17.30 -11.36 1.80
C GLN A 36 -17.35 -11.65 3.31
N VAL A 37 -18.05 -12.72 3.69
CA VAL A 37 -18.14 -13.20 5.07
C VAL A 37 -16.74 -13.51 5.62
N GLY A 38 -16.43 -13.00 6.81
CA GLY A 38 -15.14 -13.17 7.49
C GLY A 38 -15.19 -12.71 8.94
N ASN A 39 -14.05 -12.60 9.60
CA ASN A 39 -13.93 -12.37 11.05
C ASN A 39 -13.97 -10.89 11.48
N TRP A 40 -14.16 -9.94 10.56
CA TRP A 40 -14.21 -8.51 10.85
C TRP A 40 -15.63 -7.98 10.89
N ILE A 41 -15.86 -6.96 11.72
CA ILE A 41 -17.16 -6.29 11.80
C ILE A 41 -17.38 -5.44 10.55
N GLY A 42 -18.38 -5.80 9.74
CA GLY A 42 -18.79 -5.04 8.57
C GLY A 42 -19.68 -3.85 8.90
N ALA A 43 -19.90 -3.00 7.90
CA ALA A 43 -20.77 -1.82 8.01
C ALA A 43 -22.26 -2.12 7.75
N GLY A 44 -22.57 -3.37 7.40
CA GLY A 44 -23.93 -3.79 7.02
C GLY A 44 -24.60 -4.70 8.05
N VAL A 45 -25.83 -5.06 7.76
CA VAL A 45 -26.58 -6.11 8.47
C VAL A 45 -26.29 -7.42 7.74
N GLY A 46 -25.60 -8.34 8.40
CA GLY A 46 -25.14 -9.61 7.83
C GLY A 46 -25.96 -10.82 8.27
N SER A 47 -25.52 -11.98 7.84
CA SER A 47 -26.08 -13.28 8.23
C SER A 47 -25.28 -14.00 9.33
N SER A 48 -24.44 -13.27 10.07
CA SER A 48 -23.69 -13.80 11.20
C SER A 48 -24.60 -14.35 12.30
N ILE A 49 -24.04 -15.20 13.14
CA ILE A 49 -24.73 -15.72 14.35
C ILE A 49 -24.74 -14.67 15.47
N ASP A 50 -23.83 -13.69 15.43
CA ASP A 50 -23.69 -12.67 16.46
C ASP A 50 -24.78 -11.60 16.34
N PHE A 51 -25.67 -11.62 17.33
CA PHE A 51 -26.72 -10.62 17.49
C PHE A 51 -26.10 -9.25 17.83
N GLN A 52 -26.49 -8.22 17.09
CA GLN A 52 -26.03 -6.85 17.30
C GLN A 52 -27.04 -6.01 18.08
N ASP A 53 -28.25 -5.90 17.57
CA ASP A 53 -29.28 -5.02 18.11
C ASP A 53 -30.67 -5.38 17.56
N HIS A 54 -31.69 -4.67 18.05
CA HIS A 54 -33.04 -4.71 17.52
C HIS A 54 -33.43 -3.38 16.89
N ARG A 55 -34.18 -3.42 15.78
CA ARG A 55 -34.86 -2.24 15.23
C ARG A 55 -36.30 -2.55 14.81
N PRO A 56 -37.15 -1.55 14.68
CA PRO A 56 -38.47 -1.75 14.08
C PRO A 56 -38.36 -2.31 12.66
N TYR A 57 -39.26 -3.19 12.30
CA TYR A 57 -39.40 -3.68 10.93
C TYR A 57 -39.86 -2.55 10.00
N LEU A 58 -39.30 -2.46 8.82
CA LEU A 58 -39.69 -1.57 7.76
C LEU A 58 -40.14 -2.38 6.55
N PRO A 59 -41.19 -1.92 5.79
CA PRO A 59 -41.59 -2.57 4.56
C PRO A 59 -40.40 -2.73 3.60
N GLY A 60 -40.15 -3.98 3.16
CA GLY A 60 -39.00 -4.33 2.32
C GLY A 60 -37.87 -5.07 3.06
N ASP A 61 -37.94 -5.14 4.39
CA ASP A 61 -37.00 -5.97 5.16
C ASP A 61 -37.32 -7.47 4.97
N ASP A 62 -36.28 -8.32 5.10
CA ASP A 62 -36.43 -9.78 5.02
C ASP A 62 -37.17 -10.31 6.28
N PRO A 63 -38.39 -10.87 6.15
CA PRO A 63 -39.14 -11.36 7.30
C PRO A 63 -38.48 -12.50 8.09
N ARG A 64 -37.43 -13.16 7.53
CA ARG A 64 -36.69 -14.24 8.20
C ARG A 64 -35.90 -13.73 9.41
N HIS A 65 -35.62 -12.44 9.47
CA HIS A 65 -34.92 -11.80 10.57
C HIS A 65 -35.83 -11.17 11.62
N ILE A 66 -37.18 -11.37 11.54
CA ILE A 66 -38.10 -10.90 12.56
C ILE A 66 -37.90 -11.70 13.86
N ASP A 67 -37.83 -10.99 14.98
CA ASP A 67 -37.89 -11.59 16.32
C ASP A 67 -39.31 -11.96 16.70
N TRP A 68 -39.75 -13.16 16.36
CA TRP A 68 -41.08 -13.66 16.69
C TRP A 68 -41.32 -13.75 18.20
N ARG A 69 -40.29 -13.90 19.01
CA ARG A 69 -40.43 -13.91 20.48
C ARG A 69 -40.70 -12.50 21.02
N ALA A 70 -40.03 -11.49 20.45
CA ALA A 70 -40.32 -10.10 20.77
C ALA A 70 -41.72 -9.71 20.33
N TYR A 71 -42.13 -10.11 19.10
CA TYR A 71 -43.49 -9.90 18.61
C TYR A 71 -44.54 -10.49 19.53
N GLY A 72 -44.40 -11.72 20.00
CA GLY A 72 -45.32 -12.39 20.90
C GLY A 72 -45.50 -11.67 22.26
N ARG A 73 -44.52 -10.87 22.67
CA ARG A 73 -44.56 -10.10 23.94
C ARG A 73 -45.06 -8.67 23.77
N THR A 74 -44.76 -8.04 22.65
CA THR A 74 -44.94 -6.60 22.46
C THR A 74 -45.98 -6.25 21.42
N GLY A 75 -46.35 -7.19 20.54
CA GLY A 75 -47.22 -6.97 19.39
C GLY A 75 -46.58 -6.15 18.25
N HIS A 76 -45.30 -5.80 18.36
CA HIS A 76 -44.58 -5.03 17.37
C HIS A 76 -43.57 -5.89 16.61
N TYR A 77 -43.52 -5.69 15.28
CA TYR A 77 -42.52 -6.36 14.44
C TYR A 77 -41.14 -5.73 14.68
N ILE A 78 -40.25 -6.51 15.23
CA ILE A 78 -38.88 -6.12 15.57
C ILE A 78 -37.92 -7.02 14.77
N MET A 79 -36.99 -6.40 14.10
CA MET A 79 -35.93 -7.08 13.36
C MET A 79 -34.73 -7.35 14.27
N LYS A 80 -34.20 -8.57 14.19
CA LYS A 80 -32.88 -8.88 14.72
C LYS A 80 -31.81 -8.40 13.74
N LEU A 81 -30.95 -7.52 14.21
CA LEU A 81 -29.78 -7.09 13.47
C LEU A 81 -28.61 -8.02 13.88
N TYR A 82 -28.02 -8.64 12.88
CA TYR A 82 -26.83 -9.44 13.06
C TYR A 82 -25.63 -8.67 12.54
N ARG A 83 -24.47 -8.87 13.15
CA ARG A 83 -23.22 -8.29 12.67
C ARG A 83 -22.87 -8.90 11.32
N GLU A 84 -22.43 -8.08 10.40
CA GLU A 84 -21.81 -8.56 9.18
C GLU A 84 -20.35 -8.87 9.49
N GLU A 85 -19.97 -10.14 9.43
CA GLU A 85 -18.56 -10.54 9.46
C GLU A 85 -18.00 -10.41 8.06
N VAL A 86 -16.95 -9.64 7.89
CA VAL A 86 -16.33 -9.38 6.59
C VAL A 86 -14.85 -9.72 6.60
N THR A 87 -14.33 -10.13 5.47
CA THR A 87 -12.89 -10.30 5.26
C THR A 87 -12.34 -9.03 4.60
N PRO A 88 -11.38 -8.32 5.22
CA PRO A 88 -10.72 -7.20 4.58
C PRO A 88 -10.06 -7.61 3.28
N LEU A 89 -10.14 -6.75 2.27
CA LEU A 89 -9.50 -6.96 0.97
C LEU A 89 -8.29 -6.04 0.85
N VAL A 90 -7.13 -6.60 0.58
CA VAL A 90 -5.88 -5.87 0.39
C VAL A 90 -5.29 -6.22 -0.97
N ASP A 91 -5.08 -5.22 -1.80
CA ASP A 91 -4.38 -5.33 -3.07
C ASP A 91 -3.11 -4.50 -2.99
N VAL A 92 -1.95 -5.13 -3.14
CA VAL A 92 -0.63 -4.47 -3.09
C VAL A 92 -0.03 -4.45 -4.48
N ALA A 93 0.40 -3.27 -4.95
CA ALA A 93 1.22 -3.12 -6.13
C ALA A 93 2.60 -2.62 -5.71
N LEU A 94 3.64 -3.33 -6.13
CA LEU A 94 5.03 -2.96 -5.90
C LEU A 94 5.66 -2.50 -7.20
N ASP A 95 6.15 -1.26 -7.20
CA ASP A 95 6.99 -0.73 -8.26
C ASP A 95 8.39 -1.36 -8.19
N LEU A 96 8.83 -1.90 -9.32
CA LEU A 96 10.14 -2.53 -9.51
C LEU A 96 10.95 -1.81 -10.59
N SER A 97 10.77 -0.49 -10.71
CA SER A 97 11.67 0.38 -11.48
C SER A 97 13.10 0.28 -10.94
N ASP A 98 14.06 0.59 -11.78
CA ASP A 98 15.46 0.48 -11.37
C ASP A 98 15.80 1.51 -10.27
N SER A 99 15.09 2.63 -10.21
CA SER A 99 15.18 3.63 -9.13
C SER A 99 14.83 3.08 -7.73
N MET A 100 13.95 2.10 -7.64
CA MET A 100 13.59 1.42 -6.38
C MET A 100 14.68 0.48 -5.88
N LEU A 101 15.61 0.07 -6.75
CA LEU A 101 16.55 -1.03 -6.49
C LEU A 101 18.03 -0.62 -6.59
N PHE A 102 18.33 0.64 -6.94
CA PHE A 102 19.71 1.07 -7.21
C PHE A 102 20.56 1.18 -5.92
N ASP A 103 19.97 1.53 -4.81
CA ASP A 103 20.62 1.69 -3.50
C ASP A 103 20.26 0.54 -2.56
N ASP A 104 21.24 0.02 -1.81
CA ASP A 104 21.06 -1.15 -0.95
C ASP A 104 20.05 -0.90 0.18
N ALA A 105 20.08 0.29 0.80
CA ALA A 105 19.16 0.64 1.86
C ALA A 105 17.73 0.76 1.31
N LYS A 106 17.56 1.44 0.17
CA LYS A 106 16.25 1.60 -0.49
C LYS A 106 15.69 0.27 -0.97
N ARG A 107 16.53 -0.58 -1.55
CA ARG A 107 16.18 -1.95 -1.96
C ARG A 107 15.68 -2.79 -0.77
N THR A 108 16.41 -2.74 0.34
CA THR A 108 16.00 -3.40 1.58
C THR A 108 14.68 -2.85 2.09
N ARG A 109 14.52 -1.52 2.13
CA ARG A 109 13.28 -0.85 2.55
C ARG A 109 12.10 -1.24 1.66
N THR A 110 12.30 -1.36 0.36
CA THR A 110 11.28 -1.82 -0.59
C THR A 110 10.80 -3.23 -0.25
N ALA A 111 11.73 -4.15 0.03
CA ALA A 111 11.41 -5.50 0.47
C ALA A 111 10.72 -5.52 1.85
N GLU A 112 11.19 -4.71 2.80
CA GLU A 112 10.57 -4.57 4.13
C GLU A 112 9.11 -4.11 4.03
N LEU A 113 8.81 -3.11 3.20
CA LEU A 113 7.45 -2.61 3.01
C LEU A 113 6.53 -3.64 2.34
N LEU A 114 7.06 -4.43 1.40
CA LEU A 114 6.35 -5.56 0.81
C LEU A 114 5.98 -6.59 1.88
N TYR A 115 6.96 -7.10 2.62
CA TYR A 115 6.73 -8.13 3.65
C TYR A 115 5.91 -7.61 4.82
N PHE A 116 6.09 -6.34 5.21
CA PHE A 116 5.24 -5.70 6.22
C PHE A 116 3.77 -5.67 5.77
N SER A 117 3.50 -5.31 4.52
CA SER A 117 2.15 -5.28 3.96
C SER A 117 1.55 -6.68 3.90
N LEU A 118 2.34 -7.69 3.50
CA LEU A 118 1.95 -9.09 3.46
C LEU A 118 1.61 -9.61 4.86
N GLU A 119 2.50 -9.42 5.83
CA GLU A 119 2.31 -9.92 7.19
C GLU A 119 1.18 -9.19 7.92
N SER A 120 1.02 -7.87 7.69
CA SER A 120 -0.13 -7.13 8.21
C SER A 120 -1.46 -7.71 7.71
N ALA A 121 -1.55 -8.03 6.41
CA ALA A 121 -2.73 -8.63 5.85
C ALA A 121 -2.97 -10.03 6.40
N ARG A 122 -1.94 -10.86 6.46
CA ARG A 122 -2.01 -12.25 6.94
C ARG A 122 -2.42 -12.34 8.40
N GLN A 123 -1.84 -11.51 9.27
CA GLN A 123 -2.16 -11.49 10.70
C GLN A 123 -3.52 -10.82 11.01
N SER A 124 -4.15 -10.21 10.02
CA SER A 124 -5.47 -9.61 10.10
C SER A 124 -6.54 -10.43 9.37
N ASP A 125 -6.24 -11.67 8.99
CA ASP A 125 -7.11 -12.55 8.20
C ASP A 125 -7.66 -11.88 6.94
N ALA A 126 -6.89 -10.96 6.34
CA ALA A 126 -7.28 -10.24 5.14
C ALA A 126 -6.98 -11.08 3.89
N SER A 127 -7.87 -10.99 2.91
CA SER A 127 -7.62 -11.54 1.59
C SER A 127 -6.65 -10.65 0.84
N LEU A 128 -5.45 -11.18 0.52
CA LEU A 128 -4.35 -10.46 -0.08
C LEU A 128 -4.17 -10.85 -1.56
N ARG A 129 -3.92 -9.85 -2.41
CA ARG A 129 -3.37 -10.02 -3.76
C ARG A 129 -2.19 -9.08 -3.94
N LEU A 130 -1.18 -9.56 -4.66
CA LEU A 130 0.03 -8.80 -4.93
C LEU A 130 0.28 -8.72 -6.44
N PHE A 131 0.77 -7.56 -6.85
CA PHE A 131 1.11 -7.24 -8.24
C PHE A 131 2.50 -6.61 -8.25
N ALA A 132 3.35 -7.08 -9.13
CA ALA A 132 4.60 -6.40 -9.46
C ALA A 132 4.37 -5.52 -10.68
N VAL A 133 4.89 -4.28 -10.64
CA VAL A 133 4.73 -3.28 -11.68
C VAL A 133 6.10 -2.84 -12.15
N ARG A 134 6.29 -2.68 -13.45
CA ARG A 134 7.49 -2.11 -14.07
C ARG A 134 7.09 -1.32 -15.31
N GLY A 135 7.15 -0.01 -15.23
CA GLY A 135 6.62 0.86 -16.27
C GLY A 135 5.14 0.58 -16.57
N PRO A 136 4.73 0.41 -17.84
CA PRO A 136 3.36 0.11 -18.21
C PRO A 136 2.94 -1.35 -17.94
N HIS A 137 3.87 -2.22 -17.56
CA HIS A 137 3.64 -3.64 -17.37
C HIS A 137 3.36 -3.99 -15.92
N TRP A 138 2.48 -4.96 -15.70
CA TRP A 138 2.25 -5.55 -14.40
C TRP A 138 2.05 -7.07 -14.53
N VAL A 139 2.41 -7.78 -13.48
CA VAL A 139 2.17 -9.22 -13.36
C VAL A 139 1.58 -9.54 -11.98
N PRO A 140 0.67 -10.51 -11.87
CA PRO A 140 0.28 -11.04 -10.57
C PRO A 140 1.49 -11.71 -9.93
N TRP A 141 1.68 -11.48 -8.63
CA TRP A 141 2.76 -12.10 -7.89
C TRP A 141 2.17 -13.01 -6.83
N GLU A 142 2.21 -14.29 -7.11
CA GLU A 142 1.57 -15.29 -6.27
C GLU A 142 2.22 -15.37 -4.88
N LEU A 143 1.39 -15.45 -3.84
CA LEU A 143 1.83 -15.51 -2.45
C LEU A 143 2.83 -16.67 -2.22
N ALA A 144 2.61 -17.82 -2.82
CA ALA A 144 3.52 -18.96 -2.74
C ALA A 144 4.92 -18.62 -3.28
N SER A 145 5.02 -17.84 -4.36
CA SER A 145 6.30 -17.41 -4.92
C SER A 145 7.01 -16.41 -4.00
N ILE A 146 6.27 -15.47 -3.40
CA ILE A 146 6.83 -14.49 -2.45
C ILE A 146 7.33 -15.17 -1.18
N LEU A 147 6.58 -16.10 -0.63
CA LEU A 147 6.99 -16.88 0.54
C LEU A 147 8.15 -17.86 0.25
N ALA A 148 8.33 -18.24 -1.01
CA ALA A 148 9.50 -18.95 -1.49
C ALA A 148 10.65 -18.02 -1.90
N TYR A 149 10.55 -16.71 -1.63
CA TYR A 149 11.54 -15.66 -1.91
C TYR A 149 11.91 -15.54 -3.40
N ARG A 150 10.99 -15.93 -4.29
CA ARG A 150 11.20 -15.87 -5.74
C ARG A 150 10.76 -14.51 -6.28
N PRO A 151 11.59 -13.85 -7.12
CA PRO A 151 11.20 -12.61 -7.77
C PRO A 151 10.04 -12.82 -8.75
N PRO A 152 9.28 -11.77 -9.05
CA PRO A 152 8.26 -11.85 -10.09
C PRO A 152 8.93 -11.98 -11.47
N VAL A 153 8.23 -12.62 -12.40
CA VAL A 153 8.73 -12.85 -13.76
C VAL A 153 7.94 -11.97 -14.72
N PHE A 154 8.62 -11.02 -15.34
CA PHE A 154 8.07 -10.25 -16.46
C PHE A 154 8.47 -10.92 -17.79
N ALA A 155 7.66 -10.70 -18.83
CA ALA A 155 8.03 -11.16 -20.17
C ALA A 155 9.29 -10.42 -20.67
N ASP A 156 10.20 -11.12 -21.32
CA ASP A 156 11.46 -10.55 -21.83
C ASP A 156 11.25 -9.43 -22.85
N THR A 157 10.06 -9.34 -23.45
CA THR A 157 9.67 -8.32 -24.46
C THR A 157 9.05 -7.07 -23.83
N ALA A 158 9.10 -6.88 -22.51
CA ALA A 158 8.54 -5.72 -21.85
C ALA A 158 9.27 -4.44 -22.28
N THR A 159 8.69 -3.72 -23.25
CA THR A 159 9.14 -2.40 -23.70
C THR A 159 8.60 -1.31 -22.77
N GLY A 160 9.35 -0.19 -22.63
CA GLY A 160 8.89 0.92 -21.77
C GLY A 160 9.06 0.68 -20.27
N ALA A 161 9.96 -0.21 -19.87
CA ALA A 161 10.25 -0.48 -18.45
C ALA A 161 10.73 0.77 -17.68
N HIS A 162 11.22 1.78 -18.38
CA HIS A 162 11.67 3.08 -17.86
C HIS A 162 10.56 4.15 -17.85
N GLU A 163 9.36 3.81 -18.32
CA GLU A 163 8.22 4.70 -18.25
C GLU A 163 7.59 4.69 -16.84
N PRO A 164 6.84 5.75 -16.47
CA PRO A 164 6.11 5.75 -15.22
C PRO A 164 5.18 4.54 -15.08
N PRO A 165 5.00 4.01 -13.87
CA PRO A 165 4.14 2.85 -13.63
C PRO A 165 2.69 3.14 -14.02
N VAL A 166 2.01 2.15 -14.60
CA VAL A 166 0.61 2.26 -15.04
C VAL A 166 -0.27 1.33 -14.20
N LEU A 167 -1.07 1.90 -13.30
CA LEU A 167 -1.91 1.16 -12.37
C LEU A 167 -3.34 0.89 -12.88
N ARG A 168 -3.79 1.59 -13.92
CA ARG A 168 -5.20 1.51 -14.41
C ARG A 168 -5.61 0.12 -14.92
N ASN A 169 -4.65 -0.67 -15.38
CA ASN A 169 -4.90 -1.98 -15.96
C ASN A 169 -4.85 -3.12 -14.92
N ILE A 170 -4.47 -2.82 -13.67
CA ILE A 170 -4.48 -3.80 -12.59
C ILE A 170 -5.94 -4.11 -12.22
N PRO A 171 -6.32 -5.39 -12.06
CA PRO A 171 -7.68 -5.79 -11.73
C PRO A 171 -7.99 -5.57 -10.24
N TRP A 172 -8.01 -4.31 -9.81
CA TRP A 172 -8.28 -3.91 -8.44
C TRP A 172 -9.65 -4.39 -7.94
N ARG A 173 -9.72 -4.94 -6.74
CA ARG A 173 -10.98 -5.31 -6.12
C ARG A 173 -11.73 -4.07 -5.63
N THR A 174 -13.06 -4.12 -5.75
CA THR A 174 -13.94 -3.08 -5.21
C THR A 174 -13.86 -3.07 -3.69
N GLY A 175 -13.73 -1.88 -3.08
CA GLY A 175 -13.67 -1.71 -1.62
C GLY A 175 -12.36 -2.18 -0.96
N ALA A 176 -11.35 -2.62 -1.73
CA ALA A 176 -10.07 -3.04 -1.18
C ALA A 176 -9.23 -1.85 -0.68
N LEU A 177 -8.41 -2.10 0.34
CA LEU A 177 -7.24 -1.29 0.63
C LEU A 177 -6.21 -1.54 -0.47
N ARG A 178 -5.85 -0.51 -1.23
CA ARG A 178 -4.91 -0.57 -2.35
C ARG A 178 -3.61 0.09 -1.96
N VAL A 179 -2.63 -0.74 -1.67
CA VAL A 179 -1.30 -0.29 -1.27
C VAL A 179 -0.42 -0.20 -2.51
N PHE A 180 0.15 0.96 -2.74
CA PHE A 180 1.17 1.16 -3.78
C PHE A 180 2.50 1.49 -3.11
N ILE A 181 3.54 0.74 -3.46
CA ILE A 181 4.91 0.94 -2.95
C ILE A 181 5.75 1.43 -4.11
N SER A 182 6.14 2.70 -4.09
CA SER A 182 6.93 3.36 -5.15
C SER A 182 7.56 4.64 -4.59
N ASP A 183 8.76 4.98 -5.03
CA ASP A 183 9.44 6.23 -4.66
C ASP A 183 8.80 7.47 -5.28
N LEU A 184 7.92 7.27 -6.27
CA LEU A 184 7.22 8.32 -7.01
C LEU A 184 8.16 9.26 -7.80
N LEU A 185 9.41 8.88 -8.04
CA LEU A 185 10.43 9.69 -8.70
C LEU A 185 10.36 9.57 -10.24
N PHE A 186 9.20 9.84 -10.79
CA PHE A 186 8.98 9.91 -12.24
C PHE A 186 8.28 11.19 -12.64
N ALA A 187 8.49 11.60 -13.90
CA ALA A 187 7.88 12.80 -14.44
C ALA A 187 6.38 12.61 -14.70
N GLY A 188 5.62 13.69 -14.61
CA GLY A 188 4.21 13.72 -14.97
C GLY A 188 3.28 14.08 -13.83
N SER A 189 1.98 14.02 -14.12
CA SER A 189 0.93 14.30 -13.13
C SER A 189 0.67 13.08 -12.23
N PRO A 190 0.46 13.26 -10.92
CA PRO A 190 0.04 12.20 -10.02
C PRO A 190 -1.32 11.57 -10.34
N GLU A 191 -2.18 12.29 -11.02
CA GLU A 191 -3.60 11.96 -11.23
C GLU A 191 -3.84 10.58 -11.86
N PRO A 192 -3.13 10.17 -12.95
CA PRO A 192 -3.34 8.86 -13.56
C PRO A 192 -3.02 7.67 -12.65
N LEU A 193 -2.17 7.87 -11.64
CA LEU A 193 -1.81 6.85 -10.65
C LEU A 193 -2.78 6.84 -9.46
N LEU A 194 -3.28 8.01 -9.05
CA LEU A 194 -4.18 8.10 -7.90
C LEU A 194 -5.61 7.65 -8.22
N GLN A 195 -6.08 7.88 -9.46
CA GLN A 195 -7.42 7.48 -9.88
C GLN A 195 -7.66 5.96 -9.72
N PRO A 196 -6.77 5.06 -10.16
CA PRO A 196 -6.94 3.63 -9.93
C PRO A 196 -6.92 3.23 -8.46
N LEU A 197 -6.22 3.97 -7.61
CA LEU A 197 -6.14 3.66 -6.17
C LEU A 197 -7.44 3.95 -5.43
N THR A 198 -8.26 4.88 -5.93
CA THR A 198 -9.53 5.29 -5.29
C THR A 198 -10.79 4.82 -6.03
N GLY A 199 -10.66 4.32 -7.25
CA GLY A 199 -11.77 3.83 -8.06
C GLY A 199 -12.52 2.67 -7.38
N GLY A 200 -13.82 2.49 -7.67
CA GLY A 200 -14.62 1.37 -7.16
C GLY A 200 -14.65 1.30 -5.62
N LYS A 201 -14.72 2.44 -4.93
CA LYS A 201 -14.67 2.55 -3.45
C LYS A 201 -13.38 1.99 -2.85
N GLY A 202 -12.31 1.87 -3.63
CA GLY A 202 -10.98 1.51 -3.14
C GLY A 202 -10.42 2.61 -2.23
N ARG A 203 -9.54 2.24 -1.32
CA ARG A 203 -8.82 3.14 -0.42
C ARG A 203 -7.35 3.09 -0.74
N GLY A 204 -6.83 4.19 -1.26
CA GLY A 204 -5.44 4.30 -1.66
C GLY A 204 -4.52 4.55 -0.47
N LEU A 205 -3.44 3.80 -0.42
CA LEU A 205 -2.32 4.00 0.48
C LEU A 205 -1.03 3.90 -0.33
N ILE A 206 -0.15 4.87 -0.19
CA ILE A 206 1.16 4.88 -0.83
C ILE A 206 2.24 4.87 0.24
N PHE A 207 3.15 3.91 0.15
CA PHE A 207 4.43 3.94 0.83
C PHE A 207 5.50 4.39 -0.16
N ALA A 208 6.15 5.50 0.14
CA ALA A 208 7.21 6.05 -0.70
C ALA A 208 8.58 5.92 0.00
N PRO A 209 9.32 4.82 -0.26
CA PRO A 209 10.67 4.67 0.26
C PRO A 209 11.59 5.71 -0.38
N TYR A 210 12.48 6.29 0.44
CA TYR A 210 13.48 7.24 -0.04
C TYR A 210 14.79 7.09 0.75
N CYS A 211 15.89 7.44 0.15
CA CYS A 211 17.18 7.53 0.83
C CYS A 211 17.63 8.99 1.01
N ARG A 212 18.53 9.18 1.96
CA ARG A 212 19.08 10.50 2.28
C ARG A 212 19.78 11.12 1.07
N ALA A 213 20.48 10.31 0.29
CA ALA A 213 21.18 10.76 -0.91
C ALA A 213 20.25 11.37 -1.97
N GLU A 214 18.95 10.99 -1.98
CA GLU A 214 17.93 11.59 -2.84
C GLU A 214 17.35 12.87 -2.23
N ALA A 215 17.08 12.86 -0.93
CA ALA A 215 16.35 13.94 -0.27
C ALA A 215 17.23 15.15 0.07
N SER A 216 18.47 14.90 0.47
CA SER A 216 19.45 15.90 0.90
C SER A 216 20.85 15.40 0.61
N PRO A 217 21.25 15.40 -0.67
CA PRO A 217 22.57 14.93 -1.08
C PRO A 217 23.67 15.92 -0.62
N ASP A 218 24.87 15.39 -0.44
CA ASP A 218 26.09 16.13 -0.10
C ASP A 218 27.06 16.29 -1.29
N TRP A 219 26.50 16.35 -2.50
CA TRP A 219 27.26 16.43 -3.74
C TRP A 219 28.04 17.74 -3.85
N ALA A 220 29.30 17.64 -4.27
CA ALA A 220 30.17 18.79 -4.50
C ALA A 220 31.23 18.48 -5.58
N GLY A 221 31.63 19.50 -6.37
CA GLY A 221 32.61 19.34 -7.43
C GLY A 221 32.06 18.66 -8.67
N ASP A 222 32.94 18.02 -9.43
CA ASP A 222 32.57 17.32 -10.68
C ASP A 222 32.04 15.93 -10.38
N ILE A 223 30.77 15.69 -10.71
CA ILE A 223 30.08 14.43 -10.46
C ILE A 223 29.53 13.89 -11.79
N GLU A 224 29.79 12.62 -12.06
CA GLU A 224 29.12 11.87 -13.12
C GLU A 224 27.81 11.31 -12.59
N PHE A 225 26.69 11.80 -13.12
CA PHE A 225 25.37 11.22 -12.89
C PHE A 225 25.11 10.13 -13.91
N VAL A 226 24.63 8.99 -13.43
CA VAL A 226 24.18 7.88 -14.27
C VAL A 226 22.70 7.68 -14.00
N ASP A 227 21.86 7.87 -15.00
CA ASP A 227 20.43 7.59 -14.91
C ASP A 227 20.24 6.07 -14.74
N CYS A 228 19.68 5.65 -13.62
CA CYS A 228 19.48 4.24 -13.30
C CYS A 228 18.48 3.55 -14.23
N GLU A 229 17.59 4.29 -14.88
CA GLU A 229 16.55 3.73 -15.73
C GLU A 229 17.03 3.49 -17.18
N ASN A 230 17.85 4.38 -17.74
CA ASN A 230 18.26 4.31 -19.13
C ASN A 230 19.79 4.27 -19.34
N GLY A 231 20.57 4.39 -18.25
CA GLY A 231 22.04 4.38 -18.29
C GLY A 231 22.67 5.66 -18.88
N HIS A 232 21.88 6.70 -19.13
CA HIS A 232 22.40 7.98 -19.63
C HIS A 232 23.39 8.57 -18.62
N ARG A 233 24.52 9.07 -19.12
CA ARG A 233 25.59 9.63 -18.29
C ARG A 233 25.73 11.13 -18.57
N GLN A 234 25.84 11.90 -17.50
CA GLN A 234 26.06 13.34 -17.57
C GLN A 234 27.05 13.76 -16.48
N ILE A 235 28.14 14.41 -16.89
CA ILE A 235 29.06 15.04 -15.94
C ILE A 235 28.54 16.46 -15.65
N GLN A 236 28.42 16.79 -14.38
CA GLN A 236 27.95 18.07 -13.93
C GLN A 236 28.82 18.60 -12.80
N HIS A 237 29.24 19.85 -12.89
CA HIS A 237 29.90 20.53 -11.78
C HIS A 237 28.84 21.00 -10.78
N ILE A 238 28.92 20.51 -9.56
CA ILE A 238 27.95 20.80 -8.51
C ILE A 238 28.45 21.94 -7.63
N GLU A 239 27.83 23.10 -7.83
CA GLU A 239 27.94 24.24 -6.92
C GLU A 239 26.77 24.26 -5.92
N SER A 240 26.95 24.95 -4.79
CA SER A 240 25.91 25.09 -3.76
C SER A 240 24.57 25.65 -4.29
N ARG A 241 24.60 26.46 -5.38
CA ARG A 241 23.40 26.97 -6.03
C ARG A 241 22.63 25.86 -6.77
N LEU A 242 23.34 24.99 -7.47
CA LEU A 242 22.73 23.87 -8.19
C LEU A 242 22.15 22.86 -7.22
N LEU A 243 22.88 22.55 -6.15
CA LEU A 243 22.41 21.67 -5.08
C LEU A 243 21.10 22.18 -4.46
N ARG A 244 21.04 23.45 -4.08
CA ARG A 244 19.78 24.05 -3.57
C ARG A 244 18.63 23.97 -4.55
N ARG A 245 18.88 24.19 -5.86
CA ARG A 245 17.83 24.04 -6.90
C ARG A 245 17.32 22.60 -6.99
N TYR A 246 18.18 21.62 -6.85
CA TYR A 246 17.80 20.22 -6.82
C TYR A 246 16.91 19.93 -5.59
N GLU A 247 17.36 20.31 -4.38
CA GLU A 247 16.61 20.11 -3.15
C GLU A 247 15.23 20.79 -3.19
N ASP A 248 15.16 21.99 -3.75
CA ASP A 248 13.88 22.71 -3.95
C ASP A 248 12.98 21.99 -4.98
N ALA A 249 13.55 21.42 -6.05
CA ALA A 249 12.80 20.68 -7.03
C ALA A 249 12.26 19.36 -6.44
N TYR A 250 13.11 18.64 -5.70
CA TYR A 250 12.75 17.41 -4.99
C TYR A 250 11.63 17.66 -3.97
N ARG A 251 11.74 18.72 -3.18
CA ARG A 251 10.72 19.12 -2.21
C ARG A 251 9.39 19.45 -2.89
N ARG A 252 9.40 20.30 -3.93
CA ARG A 252 8.21 20.67 -4.71
C ARG A 252 7.54 19.45 -5.35
N HIS A 253 8.32 18.49 -5.85
CA HIS A 253 7.80 17.25 -6.41
C HIS A 253 6.98 16.46 -5.37
N HIS A 254 7.52 16.26 -4.16
CA HIS A 254 6.81 15.55 -3.11
C HIS A 254 5.65 16.35 -2.49
N GLU A 255 5.71 17.69 -2.50
CA GLU A 255 4.59 18.55 -2.13
C GLU A 255 3.43 18.40 -3.11
N LEU A 256 3.72 18.37 -4.41
CA LEU A 256 2.73 18.10 -5.46
C LEU A 256 2.02 16.75 -5.23
N TRP A 257 2.79 15.68 -4.96
CA TRP A 257 2.22 14.37 -4.64
C TRP A 257 1.33 14.42 -3.42
N ARG A 258 1.78 15.07 -2.34
CA ARG A 258 1.01 15.21 -1.10
C ARG A 258 -0.32 15.93 -1.32
N GLU A 259 -0.31 17.04 -2.04
CA GLU A 259 -1.53 17.79 -2.36
C GLU A 259 -2.53 16.97 -3.18
N HIS A 260 -2.06 16.26 -4.21
CA HIS A 260 -2.92 15.40 -5.03
C HIS A 260 -3.47 14.21 -4.22
N CYS A 261 -2.65 13.59 -3.38
CA CYS A 261 -3.09 12.53 -2.47
C CYS A 261 -4.18 13.03 -1.51
N GLN A 262 -4.01 14.20 -0.91
CA GLN A 262 -5.02 14.81 -0.02
C GLN A 262 -6.34 15.08 -0.75
N LYS A 263 -6.29 15.66 -1.96
CA LYS A 263 -7.48 15.91 -2.79
C LYS A 263 -8.25 14.64 -3.15
N ARG A 264 -7.56 13.51 -3.24
CA ARG A 264 -8.12 12.20 -3.59
C ARG A 264 -8.37 11.28 -2.39
N ALA A 265 -8.14 11.76 -1.17
CA ALA A 265 -8.20 10.95 0.06
C ALA A 265 -7.33 9.66 -0.04
N VAL A 266 -6.14 9.79 -0.66
CA VAL A 266 -5.10 8.78 -0.66
C VAL A 266 -4.12 9.09 0.47
N THR A 267 -3.83 8.10 1.29
CA THR A 267 -2.82 8.24 2.35
C THR A 267 -1.43 8.09 1.72
N LEU A 268 -0.54 9.05 1.96
CA LEU A 268 0.85 9.02 1.52
C LEU A 268 1.78 9.05 2.72
N ALA A 269 2.58 8.02 2.89
CA ALA A 269 3.66 7.96 3.87
C ALA A 269 5.00 7.84 3.14
N ARG A 270 5.90 8.78 3.37
CA ARG A 270 7.30 8.67 2.97
C ARG A 270 8.01 7.83 4.02
N VAL A 271 8.93 6.96 3.60
CA VAL A 271 9.57 5.99 4.51
C VAL A 271 11.09 6.00 4.27
N ALA A 272 11.82 6.61 5.21
CA ALA A 272 13.28 6.71 5.12
C ALA A 272 13.93 5.32 5.13
N ALA A 273 14.93 5.10 4.26
CA ALA A 273 15.54 3.78 4.05
C ALA A 273 16.63 3.43 5.07
N GLU A 274 17.39 4.43 5.56
CA GLU A 274 18.57 4.20 6.39
C GLU A 274 18.27 3.94 7.87
N GLN A 275 17.06 4.22 8.32
CA GLN A 275 16.66 4.03 9.71
C GLN A 275 15.96 2.68 9.90
N PRO A 276 15.86 2.11 11.10
CA PRO A 276 15.08 0.90 11.34
C PRO A 276 13.61 1.09 10.94
N LEU A 277 13.01 0.13 10.22
CA LEU A 277 11.64 0.22 9.72
C LEU A 277 10.62 0.58 10.80
N ALA A 278 10.73 -0.03 11.99
CA ALA A 278 9.82 0.25 13.10
C ALA A 278 9.81 1.73 13.51
N ALA A 279 11.00 2.34 13.62
CA ALA A 279 11.13 3.75 13.97
C ALA A 279 10.55 4.66 12.88
N THR A 280 10.84 4.33 11.63
CA THR A 280 10.34 5.12 10.47
C THR A 280 8.82 5.01 10.34
N LEU A 281 8.23 3.82 10.49
CA LEU A 281 6.78 3.67 10.43
C LEU A 281 6.09 4.41 11.59
N GLN A 282 6.68 4.43 12.79
CA GLN A 282 6.13 5.19 13.91
C GLN A 282 6.24 6.70 13.69
N ALA A 283 7.35 7.19 13.14
CA ALA A 283 7.59 8.62 12.96
C ALA A 283 6.88 9.20 11.73
N GLU A 284 6.80 8.45 10.63
CA GLU A 284 6.37 8.97 9.32
C GLU A 284 5.02 8.40 8.86
N ALA A 285 4.74 7.12 9.13
CA ALA A 285 3.54 6.46 8.63
C ALA A 285 2.35 6.50 9.61
N LEU A 286 2.61 6.36 10.92
CA LEU A 286 1.57 6.39 11.95
C LEU A 286 0.84 7.75 12.04
N PRO A 287 1.52 8.91 12.02
CA PRO A 287 0.85 10.21 12.11
C PRO A 287 -0.07 10.52 10.93
N VAL A 288 0.22 9.97 9.75
CA VAL A 288 -0.63 10.15 8.55
C VAL A 288 -1.69 9.06 8.40
N GLY A 289 -1.76 8.10 9.33
CA GLY A 289 -2.73 7.01 9.29
C GLY A 289 -2.43 5.94 8.22
N ALA A 290 -1.19 5.81 7.78
CA ALA A 290 -0.76 4.77 6.84
C ALA A 290 -0.58 3.42 7.54
N VAL A 291 -0.32 3.45 8.84
CA VAL A 291 -0.28 2.29 9.74
C VAL A 291 -1.03 2.61 11.02
N GLU A 292 -1.43 1.59 11.76
CA GLU A 292 -2.07 1.71 13.07
C GLU A 292 -1.39 0.81 14.11
N LEU A 293 -1.47 1.22 15.39
CA LEU A 293 -1.03 0.39 16.49
C LEU A 293 -2.01 -0.77 16.68
N TRP A 294 -1.45 -1.96 16.83
CA TRP A 294 -2.22 -3.16 17.11
C TRP A 294 -1.96 -3.59 18.57
N VAL A 295 -2.96 -3.36 19.41
CA VAL A 295 -2.97 -3.68 20.84
C VAL A 295 -4.00 -4.76 21.08
#